data_31dc62d950fed8ad59d801943aba9ea3
#
_entry.id   31dc62d950fed8ad59d801943aba9ea3
#
_cell.length_a   1.000
_cell.length_b   1.000
_cell.length_c   1.000
_cell.angle_alpha   90.00
_cell.angle_beta   90.00
_cell.angle_gamma   90.00
#
_symmetry.space_group_name_H-M   'P 1'
#
loop_
_entity.id
_entity.type
_entity.pdbx_description
1 polymer ?
#
loop_
_entity_poly.entity_id
_entity_poly.type
_entity_poly.pdbx_seq_one_letter_code
_entity_poly.pdbx_strand_id
1 'polypeptide(L)'
;MIYCVEDERNIRELLVYTLGSSGYEAKGMANGKELKKALKEEIPDLILLDIMLPGEDGYAVLEYLKGRPDTQDIPVIMVTAKEAEYDKVRGLEVGADDFITKPFGMMEFLA
;
A
#
# COMPACT_ATOMS: atom_id res chain seq x y z
N MET A 1 3.98 12.59 -2.61
CA MET A 1 3.12 11.64 -3.35
C MET A 1 2.93 10.36 -2.57
N ILE A 2 1.69 9.91 -2.43
CA ILE A 2 1.34 8.64 -1.79
C ILE A 2 0.78 7.71 -2.86
N TYR A 3 1.32 6.49 -2.95
CA TYR A 3 0.80 5.48 -3.88
C TYR A 3 -0.14 4.54 -3.13
N CYS A 4 -1.31 4.29 -3.72
CA CYS A 4 -2.34 3.42 -3.15
C CYS A 4 -2.52 2.23 -4.08
N VAL A 5 -2.02 1.05 -3.68
CA VAL A 5 -2.11 -0.17 -4.48
C VAL A 5 -3.27 -1.01 -3.97
N GLU A 6 -4.37 -1.00 -4.71
CA GLU A 6 -5.62 -1.63 -4.34
C GLU A 6 -6.35 -2.09 -5.60
N ASP A 7 -6.70 -3.37 -5.68
CA ASP A 7 -7.37 -3.92 -6.86
C ASP A 7 -8.85 -3.52 -6.97
N GLU A 8 -9.52 -3.31 -5.85
CA GLU A 8 -10.92 -2.90 -5.88
C GLU A 8 -11.04 -1.41 -6.17
N ARG A 9 -11.66 -1.10 -7.31
CA ARG A 9 -11.77 0.27 -7.81
C ARG A 9 -12.40 1.25 -6.82
N ASN A 10 -13.50 0.85 -6.18
CA ASN A 10 -14.22 1.74 -5.26
C ASN A 10 -13.38 2.10 -4.04
N ILE A 11 -12.65 1.13 -3.50
CA ILE A 11 -11.78 1.36 -2.35
C ILE A 11 -10.58 2.20 -2.78
N ARG A 12 -10.00 1.91 -3.94
CA ARG A 12 -8.89 2.67 -4.48
C ARG A 12 -9.25 4.15 -4.68
N GLU A 13 -10.41 4.41 -5.29
CA GLU A 13 -10.87 5.77 -5.50
C GLU A 13 -11.17 6.49 -4.18
N LEU A 14 -11.72 5.79 -3.21
CA LEU A 14 -11.99 6.35 -1.89
C LEU A 14 -10.68 6.74 -1.18
N LEU A 15 -9.66 5.90 -1.25
CA LEU A 15 -8.36 6.20 -0.65
C LEU A 15 -7.74 7.45 -1.28
N VAL A 16 -7.72 7.51 -2.60
CA VAL A 16 -7.14 8.64 -3.33
C VAL A 16 -7.90 9.92 -3.03
N TYR A 17 -9.23 9.86 -3.05
CA TYR A 17 -10.07 11.01 -2.74
C TYR A 17 -9.86 11.51 -1.32
N THR A 18 -9.85 10.61 -0.35
CA THR A 18 -9.72 10.98 1.06
C THR A 18 -8.36 11.62 1.34
N LEU A 19 -7.29 11.05 0.79
CA LEU A 19 -5.95 11.62 0.95
C LEU A 19 -5.86 12.99 0.29
N GLY A 20 -6.43 13.14 -0.91
CA GLY A 20 -6.47 14.42 -1.60
C GLY A 20 -7.23 15.49 -0.82
N SER A 21 -8.35 15.12 -0.20
CA SER A 21 -9.14 16.03 0.63
C SER A 21 -8.40 16.48 1.87
N SER A 22 -7.42 15.70 2.32
CA SER A 22 -6.60 16.02 3.50
C SER A 22 -5.31 16.76 3.14
N GLY A 23 -5.14 17.11 1.88
CA GLY A 23 -3.99 17.89 1.42
C GLY A 23 -2.81 17.07 0.90
N TYR A 24 -2.96 15.77 0.74
CA TYR A 24 -1.92 14.89 0.20
C TYR A 24 -2.13 14.65 -1.29
N GLU A 25 -1.04 14.54 -2.04
CA GLU A 25 -1.11 14.04 -3.40
C GLU A 25 -1.10 12.51 -3.36
N ALA A 26 -2.06 11.90 -4.06
CA ALA A 26 -2.19 10.44 -4.06
C ALA A 26 -2.48 9.92 -5.46
N LYS A 27 -1.99 8.72 -5.76
CA LYS A 27 -2.20 8.06 -7.05
C LYS A 27 -2.55 6.60 -6.79
N GLY A 28 -3.55 6.08 -7.50
CA GLY A 28 -4.02 4.71 -7.35
C GLY A 28 -3.43 3.77 -8.40
N MET A 29 -3.09 2.55 -7.99
CA MET A 29 -2.67 1.47 -8.87
C MET A 29 -3.51 0.23 -8.56
N ALA A 30 -3.85 -0.52 -9.61
CA ALA A 30 -4.70 -1.70 -9.45
C ALA A 30 -3.94 -2.96 -9.08
N ASN A 31 -2.62 -2.98 -9.30
CA ASN A 31 -1.80 -4.18 -9.09
C ASN A 31 -0.32 -3.81 -8.98
N GLY A 32 0.52 -4.83 -8.70
CA GLY A 32 1.95 -4.63 -8.56
C GLY A 32 2.65 -4.19 -9.84
N LYS A 33 2.12 -4.60 -11.00
CA LYS A 33 2.69 -4.21 -12.29
C LYS A 33 2.56 -2.70 -12.51
N GLU A 34 1.39 -2.14 -12.20
CA GLU A 34 1.16 -0.70 -12.29
C GLU A 34 2.04 0.06 -11.30
N LEU A 35 2.20 -0.49 -10.09
CA LEU A 35 3.08 0.09 -9.08
C LEU A 35 4.53 0.16 -9.58
N LYS A 36 5.04 -0.94 -10.13
CA LYS A 36 6.42 -0.99 -10.63
C LYS A 36 6.65 0.03 -11.75
N LYS A 37 5.65 0.20 -12.62
CA LYS A 37 5.71 1.19 -13.68
C LYS A 37 5.74 2.62 -13.11
N ALA A 38 4.89 2.90 -12.14
CA ALA A 38 4.84 4.22 -11.51
C ALA A 38 6.13 4.57 -10.77
N LEU A 39 6.77 3.59 -10.15
CA LEU A 39 8.04 3.78 -9.44
C LEU A 39 9.18 4.21 -10.36
N LYS A 40 9.10 3.87 -11.64
CA LYS A 40 10.08 4.31 -12.64
C LYS A 40 9.94 5.78 -12.98
N GLU A 41 8.75 6.34 -12.78
CA GLU A 41 8.46 7.74 -13.09
C GLU A 41 8.69 8.64 -11.89
N GLU A 42 8.31 8.20 -10.70
CA GLU A 42 8.43 8.98 -9.48
C GLU A 42 8.49 8.06 -8.26
N ILE A 43 9.39 8.37 -7.31
CA ILE A 43 9.47 7.65 -6.04
C ILE A 43 8.54 8.35 -5.05
N PRO A 44 7.57 7.63 -4.47
CA PRO A 44 6.62 8.23 -3.52
C PRO A 44 7.20 8.35 -2.12
N ASP A 45 6.50 9.11 -1.28
CA ASP A 45 6.86 9.25 0.14
C ASP A 45 6.29 8.12 1.00
N LEU A 46 5.25 7.45 0.51
CA LEU A 46 4.55 6.41 1.25
C LEU A 46 3.80 5.51 0.27
N ILE A 47 3.72 4.23 0.58
CA ILE A 47 2.93 3.27 -0.20
C ILE A 47 1.90 2.60 0.73
N LEU A 48 0.63 2.67 0.35
CA LEU A 48 -0.44 1.87 0.95
C LEU A 48 -0.62 0.65 0.05
N LEU A 49 -0.43 -0.54 0.59
CA LEU A 49 -0.36 -1.77 -0.20
C LEU A 49 -1.35 -2.81 0.30
N ASP A 50 -2.27 -3.23 -0.57
CA ASP A 50 -3.20 -4.30 -0.26
C ASP A 50 -2.48 -5.65 -0.29
N ILE A 51 -2.79 -6.51 0.68
CA ILE A 51 -2.23 -7.87 0.74
C ILE A 51 -2.81 -8.74 -0.38
N MET A 52 -4.09 -8.58 -0.68
CA MET A 52 -4.81 -9.42 -1.64
C MET A 52 -4.86 -8.77 -3.02
N LEU A 53 -3.77 -8.89 -3.78
CA LEU A 53 -3.72 -8.35 -5.15
C LEU A 53 -3.87 -9.46 -6.18
N PRO A 54 -4.54 -9.19 -7.33
CA PRO A 54 -4.67 -10.19 -8.39
C PRO A 54 -3.34 -10.49 -9.04
N GLY A 55 -3.06 -11.78 -9.23
CA GLY A 55 -1.86 -12.24 -9.92
C GLY A 55 -0.57 -12.14 -9.11
N GLU A 56 -0.59 -11.41 -8.01
CA GLU A 56 0.61 -11.21 -7.20
C GLU A 56 0.20 -10.91 -5.75
N ASP A 57 0.78 -11.66 -4.81
CA ASP A 57 0.56 -11.47 -3.39
C ASP A 57 1.18 -10.14 -2.94
N GLY A 58 0.47 -9.38 -2.09
CA GLY A 58 0.99 -8.12 -1.55
C GLY A 58 2.31 -8.28 -0.80
N TYR A 59 2.53 -9.43 -0.15
CA TYR A 59 3.82 -9.71 0.49
C TYR A 59 4.95 -9.83 -0.52
N ALA A 60 4.68 -10.40 -1.69
CA ALA A 60 5.68 -10.48 -2.75
C ALA A 60 6.05 -9.09 -3.27
N VAL A 61 5.06 -8.20 -3.38
CA VAL A 61 5.31 -6.80 -3.76
C VAL A 61 6.15 -6.11 -2.69
N LEU A 62 5.85 -6.34 -1.41
CA LEU A 62 6.61 -5.77 -0.31
C LEU A 62 8.07 -6.23 -0.34
N GLU A 63 8.30 -7.54 -0.58
CA GLU A 63 9.67 -8.07 -0.72
C GLU A 63 10.42 -7.41 -1.87
N TYR A 64 9.73 -7.22 -3.00
CA TYR A 64 10.30 -6.51 -4.16
C TYR A 64 10.76 -5.11 -3.76
N LEU A 65 9.91 -4.36 -3.06
CA LEU A 65 10.23 -3.00 -2.64
C LEU A 65 11.41 -2.95 -1.67
N LYS A 66 11.41 -3.83 -0.68
CA LYS A 66 12.45 -3.84 0.36
C LYS A 66 13.76 -4.43 -0.13
N GLY A 67 13.76 -5.15 -1.24
CA GLY A 67 14.96 -5.72 -1.84
C GLY A 67 15.69 -4.80 -2.81
N ARG A 68 15.18 -3.60 -3.07
CA ARG A 68 15.78 -2.67 -4.04
C ARG A 68 16.31 -1.42 -3.34
N PRO A 69 17.54 -0.99 -3.66
CA PRO A 69 18.13 0.20 -3.03
C PRO A 69 17.31 1.48 -3.23
N ASP A 70 16.62 1.61 -4.37
CA ASP A 70 15.84 2.81 -4.70
C ASP A 70 14.47 2.85 -4.01
N THR A 71 13.98 1.74 -3.47
CA THR A 71 12.67 1.65 -2.84
C THR A 71 12.68 1.15 -1.40
N GLN A 72 13.79 0.59 -0.93
CA GLN A 72 13.85 -0.05 0.39
C GLN A 72 13.52 0.87 1.56
N ASP A 73 13.75 2.17 1.41
CA ASP A 73 13.51 3.14 2.48
C ASP A 73 12.12 3.77 2.44
N ILE A 74 11.30 3.44 1.44
CA ILE A 74 9.93 3.96 1.34
C ILE A 74 9.07 3.30 2.42
N PRO A 75 8.41 4.07 3.31
CA PRO A 75 7.48 3.48 4.27
C PRO A 75 6.31 2.78 3.57
N VAL A 76 5.96 1.59 4.03
CA VAL A 76 4.87 0.80 3.46
C VAL A 76 3.88 0.43 4.56
N ILE A 77 2.63 0.80 4.37
CA ILE A 77 1.53 0.41 5.25
C ILE A 77 0.69 -0.64 4.54
N MET A 78 0.58 -1.83 5.13
CA MET A 78 -0.23 -2.90 4.57
C MET A 78 -1.69 -2.68 4.91
N VAL A 79 -2.56 -2.80 3.91
CA VAL A 79 -4.01 -2.69 4.09
C VAL A 79 -4.60 -4.08 3.85
N THR A 80 -5.34 -4.59 4.83
CA THR A 80 -5.85 -5.97 4.77
C THR A 80 -7.26 -6.08 5.32
N ALA A 81 -8.05 -6.99 4.73
CA ALA A 81 -9.36 -7.36 5.24
C ALA A 81 -9.26 -8.41 6.36
N LYS A 82 -8.07 -8.98 6.58
CA LYS A 82 -7.83 -10.01 7.57
C LYS A 82 -7.21 -9.42 8.83
N GLU A 83 -7.76 -9.78 9.97
CA GLU A 83 -7.24 -9.35 11.27
C GLU A 83 -6.33 -10.40 11.90
N ALA A 84 -6.00 -11.46 11.17
CA ALA A 84 -5.20 -12.54 11.70
C ALA A 84 -3.84 -12.03 12.17
N GLU A 85 -3.50 -12.32 13.41
CA GLU A 85 -2.23 -11.99 14.03
C GLU A 85 -1.05 -12.48 13.17
N TYR A 86 -1.21 -13.68 12.59
CA TYR A 86 -0.22 -14.30 11.74
C TYR A 86 0.13 -13.42 10.53
N ASP A 87 -0.89 -12.85 9.85
CA ASP A 87 -0.64 -12.01 8.67
C ASP A 87 0.08 -10.72 9.03
N LYS A 88 -0.23 -10.13 10.17
CA LYS A 88 0.44 -8.93 10.66
C LYS A 88 1.91 -9.21 10.98
N VAL A 89 2.18 -10.33 11.67
CA VAL A 89 3.54 -10.73 12.01
C VAL A 89 4.34 -10.97 10.73
N ARG A 90 3.78 -11.69 9.77
CA ARG A 90 4.44 -11.98 8.50
C ARG A 90 4.81 -10.68 7.76
N GLY A 91 3.88 -9.72 7.69
CA GLY A 91 4.13 -8.45 7.02
C GLY A 91 5.24 -7.65 7.67
N LEU A 92 5.26 -7.61 9.01
CA LEU A 92 6.31 -6.90 9.75
C LEU A 92 7.66 -7.57 9.56
N GLU A 93 7.71 -8.91 9.50
CA GLU A 93 8.94 -9.65 9.24
C GLU A 93 9.50 -9.35 7.84
N VAL A 94 8.64 -9.16 6.84
CA VAL A 94 9.05 -8.83 5.47
C VAL A 94 9.47 -7.37 5.37
N GLY A 95 9.01 -6.51 6.27
CA GLY A 95 9.46 -5.12 6.33
C GLY A 95 8.39 -4.05 6.21
N ALA A 96 7.10 -4.41 6.42
CA ALA A 96 6.05 -3.41 6.47
C ALA A 96 6.20 -2.55 7.71
N ASP A 97 5.90 -1.26 7.58
CA ASP A 97 6.03 -0.32 8.70
C ASP A 97 4.79 -0.31 9.59
N ASP A 98 3.63 -0.65 9.03
CA ASP A 98 2.39 -0.70 9.79
C ASP A 98 1.31 -1.48 9.05
N PHE A 99 0.16 -1.69 9.69
CA PHE A 99 -1.00 -2.37 9.15
C PHE A 99 -2.27 -1.59 9.44
N ILE A 100 -3.19 -1.59 8.47
CA ILE A 100 -4.54 -1.09 8.64
C ILE A 100 -5.51 -2.18 8.19
N THR A 101 -6.51 -2.49 9.00
CA THR A 101 -7.49 -3.53 8.72
C THR A 101 -8.73 -2.95 8.02
N LYS A 102 -9.22 -3.62 6.98
CA LYS A 102 -10.48 -3.27 6.31
C LYS A 102 -11.66 -3.90 7.03
N PRO A 103 -12.83 -3.26 7.06
CA PRO A 103 -13.06 -1.87 6.66
C PRO A 103 -12.45 -0.92 7.68
N PHE A 104 -11.99 0.22 7.22
CA PHE A 104 -11.36 1.21 8.10
C PHE A 104 -12.08 2.55 8.01
N GLY A 105 -12.05 3.31 9.12
CA GLY A 105 -12.55 4.67 9.13
C GLY A 105 -11.52 5.62 8.55
N MET A 106 -11.96 6.75 8.03
CA MET A 106 -11.06 7.75 7.46
C MET A 106 -9.98 8.20 8.42
N MET A 107 -10.31 8.31 9.70
CA MET A 107 -9.35 8.73 10.72
C MET A 107 -8.24 7.73 10.94
N GLU A 108 -8.50 6.46 10.68
CA GLU A 108 -7.55 5.39 10.91
C GLU A 108 -6.34 5.46 9.98
N PHE A 109 -6.56 5.62 8.68
CA PHE A 109 -5.44 5.65 7.77
C PHE A 109 -4.81 7.05 7.60
N LEU A 110 -5.49 8.08 8.05
CA LEU A 110 -4.91 9.42 8.08
C LEU A 110 -3.99 9.61 9.30
N ALA A 111 -4.15 8.76 10.29
CA ALA A 111 -3.28 8.79 11.45
C ALA A 111 -1.96 8.10 11.15
#